data_751ce6e504492b20096333b66c4e04a1
#
_entry.id   751ce6e504492b20096333b66c4e04a1
#
_cell.length_a   1.000
_cell.length_b   1.000
_cell.length_c   1.000
_cell.angle_alpha   90.00
_cell.angle_beta   90.00
_cell.angle_gamma   90.00
#
_symmetry.space_group_name_H-M   'P 1'
#
loop_
_entity.id
_entity.type
_entity.pdbx_description
1 polymer ?
#
loop_
_entity_poly.entity_id
_entity_poly.type
_entity_poly.pdbx_seq_one_letter_code
_entity_poly.pdbx_strand_id
1 'polypeptide(L)'
;MSLKFRKRIRVFPGFTLNLSKTGMSATLGVRGCSVNFGRNGTYLNTGIPGTGIYDRIRLDNPNNTNDNGNNPQIPVETPYNTYTVETEIKSYNPELLTSDSMSSLKQSILDAEKVKKEMYQEWMDANSSKNGTLFLLILLHFIIVGFFLKGLKQKYKEKKLFAEELKNDYENFSLELDFNFDKDTLNDYISIRKYFEQMSLAEKIWDITAYRETDRYRERTVATRSLTRQPVRFYNESLDFIKTSYDALVMGNGNGGNLYIYPGFVIIKETSSKDFGIVDLKNIRFNYSDSNFIEEESVPSDSKNVGYTWKYCNKNGSPDRRYANNYQIPIQRYGIIAISSSEGLNEEFMISNSESTDLFTTSLDNFVKLLNKMNWDAKMIENKA
;
A
#
# COMPACT_ATOMS: atom_id res chain seq x y z
N MET A 1 -29.81 4.87 12.23
CA MET A 1 -29.40 5.40 10.90
C MET A 1 -28.49 4.39 10.22
N SER A 2 -28.82 3.96 9.01
CA SER A 2 -28.06 2.92 8.28
C SER A 2 -26.91 3.60 7.53
N LEU A 3 -25.70 3.45 8.00
CA LEU A 3 -24.48 3.90 7.32
C LEU A 3 -24.27 3.07 6.04
N LYS A 4 -24.44 3.71 4.89
CA LYS A 4 -24.22 3.09 3.58
C LYS A 4 -22.77 3.41 3.12
N PHE A 5 -21.87 2.45 3.25
CA PHE A 5 -20.57 2.54 2.59
C PHE A 5 -20.73 2.17 1.13
N ARG A 6 -20.40 3.09 0.23
CA ARG A 6 -20.38 2.87 -1.21
C ARG A 6 -19.14 3.55 -1.78
N LYS A 7 -18.28 2.78 -2.38
CA LYS A 7 -17.06 3.24 -3.05
C LYS A 7 -17.22 2.99 -4.54
N ARG A 8 -17.13 4.02 -5.34
CA ARG A 8 -17.18 3.92 -6.79
C ARG A 8 -15.80 4.33 -7.34
N ILE A 9 -15.23 3.45 -8.15
CA ILE A 9 -13.95 3.65 -8.80
C ILE A 9 -14.24 3.75 -10.29
N ARG A 10 -14.00 4.92 -10.91
CA ARG A 10 -14.08 5.07 -12.35
C ARG A 10 -12.66 4.92 -12.90
N VAL A 11 -12.42 3.86 -13.66
CA VAL A 11 -11.10 3.51 -14.18
C VAL A 11 -10.85 4.25 -15.50
N PHE A 12 -11.84 4.28 -16.37
CA PHE A 12 -11.88 5.05 -17.63
C PHE A 12 -13.32 5.18 -18.12
N PRO A 13 -13.63 6.01 -19.14
CA PRO A 13 -14.97 6.06 -19.71
C PRO A 13 -15.47 4.66 -20.11
N GLY A 14 -16.52 4.17 -19.42
CA GLY A 14 -17.10 2.84 -19.62
C GLY A 14 -16.68 1.77 -18.60
N PHE A 15 -15.67 1.99 -17.75
CA PHE A 15 -15.30 1.05 -16.69
C PHE A 15 -15.47 1.66 -15.29
N THR A 16 -16.27 0.98 -14.47
CA THR A 16 -16.58 1.42 -13.10
C THR A 16 -16.46 0.24 -12.14
N LEU A 17 -15.70 0.41 -11.09
CA LEU A 17 -15.65 -0.48 -9.93
C LEU A 17 -16.60 0.06 -8.86
N ASN A 18 -17.49 -0.79 -8.38
CA ASN A 18 -18.37 -0.46 -7.27
C ASN A 18 -18.00 -1.33 -6.07
N LEU A 19 -17.63 -0.70 -4.99
CA LEU A 19 -17.42 -1.30 -3.69
C LEU A 19 -18.61 -0.95 -2.81
N SER A 20 -19.33 -1.95 -2.34
CA SER A 20 -20.50 -1.78 -1.48
C SER A 20 -20.40 -2.69 -0.26
N LYS A 21 -21.28 -2.50 0.71
CA LYS A 21 -21.40 -3.37 1.89
C LYS A 21 -21.53 -4.86 1.56
N THR A 22 -22.09 -5.20 0.41
CA THR A 22 -22.36 -6.56 -0.06
C THR A 22 -21.25 -7.17 -0.89
N GLY A 23 -20.20 -6.41 -1.21
CA GLY A 23 -19.04 -6.87 -1.99
C GLY A 23 -18.62 -5.91 -3.08
N MET A 24 -17.59 -6.32 -3.82
CA MET A 24 -17.06 -5.61 -4.97
C MET A 24 -17.74 -6.08 -6.26
N SER A 25 -18.01 -5.14 -7.16
CA SER A 25 -18.37 -5.44 -8.54
C SER A 25 -17.67 -4.48 -9.50
N ALA A 26 -17.19 -5.00 -10.60
CA ALA A 26 -16.66 -4.23 -11.70
C ALA A 26 -17.68 -4.18 -12.83
N THR A 27 -17.89 -3.02 -13.43
CA THR A 27 -18.75 -2.85 -14.60
C THR A 27 -17.91 -2.30 -15.74
N LEU A 28 -17.82 -3.06 -16.81
CA LEU A 28 -17.18 -2.67 -18.07
C LEU A 28 -18.26 -2.51 -19.13
N GLY A 29 -18.32 -1.36 -19.79
CA GLY A 29 -19.25 -1.17 -20.88
C GLY A 29 -19.64 0.27 -21.13
N VAL A 30 -20.37 0.46 -22.22
CA VAL A 30 -20.98 1.73 -22.63
C VAL A 30 -22.45 1.75 -22.28
N ARG A 31 -23.09 2.91 -22.40
CA ARG A 31 -24.53 3.08 -22.15
C ARG A 31 -25.33 2.16 -23.07
N GLY A 32 -26.00 1.13 -22.49
CA GLY A 32 -26.79 0.13 -23.21
C GLY A 32 -26.15 -1.26 -23.31
N CYS A 33 -24.83 -1.40 -23.06
CA CYS A 33 -24.18 -2.72 -23.03
C CYS A 33 -23.04 -2.70 -22.01
N SER A 34 -23.15 -3.53 -20.97
CA SER A 34 -22.11 -3.62 -19.93
C SER A 34 -21.96 -5.02 -19.36
N VAL A 35 -20.73 -5.40 -19.02
CA VAL A 35 -20.43 -6.63 -18.29
C VAL A 35 -20.17 -6.25 -16.83
N ASN A 36 -20.83 -6.94 -15.93
CA ASN A 36 -20.67 -6.74 -14.49
C ASN A 36 -20.01 -7.99 -13.89
N PHE A 37 -18.88 -7.80 -13.25
CA PHE A 37 -18.12 -8.82 -12.53
C PHE A 37 -18.32 -8.59 -11.03
N GLY A 38 -18.83 -9.58 -10.31
CA GLY A 38 -19.06 -9.45 -8.88
C GLY A 38 -19.06 -10.79 -8.15
N ARG A 39 -19.12 -10.75 -6.83
CA ARG A 39 -19.09 -11.94 -5.96
C ARG A 39 -20.13 -13.02 -6.34
N ASN A 40 -21.25 -12.62 -6.94
CA ASN A 40 -22.33 -13.51 -7.33
C ASN A 40 -22.22 -13.99 -8.78
N GLY A 41 -21.11 -13.71 -9.46
CA GLY A 41 -20.84 -14.13 -10.82
C GLY A 41 -20.64 -12.98 -11.81
N THR A 42 -20.36 -13.36 -13.06
CA THR A 42 -20.20 -12.46 -14.20
C THR A 42 -21.51 -12.35 -14.96
N TYR A 43 -21.97 -11.12 -15.17
CA TYR A 43 -23.25 -10.85 -15.85
C TYR A 43 -23.03 -9.89 -17.01
N LEU A 44 -23.57 -10.25 -18.16
CA LEU A 44 -23.75 -9.35 -19.30
C LEU A 44 -25.11 -8.65 -19.14
N ASN A 45 -25.10 -7.32 -19.10
CA ASN A 45 -26.30 -6.51 -19.11
C ASN A 45 -26.41 -5.81 -20.47
N THR A 46 -27.51 -6.03 -21.16
CA THR A 46 -27.83 -5.36 -22.42
C THR A 46 -29.14 -4.63 -22.24
N GLY A 47 -29.24 -3.41 -22.77
CA GLY A 47 -30.47 -2.63 -22.64
C GLY A 47 -30.52 -1.44 -23.59
N ILE A 48 -31.74 -0.97 -23.88
CA ILE A 48 -31.95 0.24 -24.69
C ILE A 48 -31.99 1.45 -23.80
N PRO A 49 -31.03 2.40 -23.92
CA PRO A 49 -30.98 3.56 -23.07
C PRO A 49 -32.26 4.39 -23.11
N GLY A 50 -32.83 4.68 -21.94
CA GLY A 50 -34.01 5.53 -21.80
C GLY A 50 -35.37 4.82 -21.87
N THR A 51 -35.41 3.49 -22.19
CA THR A 51 -36.67 2.74 -22.31
C THR A 51 -37.02 1.88 -21.10
N GLY A 52 -36.06 1.65 -20.18
CA GLY A 52 -36.24 0.73 -19.05
C GLY A 52 -36.19 -0.76 -19.44
N ILE A 53 -35.99 -1.08 -20.72
CA ILE A 53 -35.86 -2.46 -21.20
C ILE A 53 -34.40 -2.88 -21.06
N TYR A 54 -34.15 -3.93 -20.27
CA TYR A 54 -32.83 -4.53 -20.12
C TYR A 54 -32.91 -6.05 -19.98
N ASP A 55 -31.87 -6.73 -20.40
CA ASP A 55 -31.65 -8.15 -20.20
C ASP A 55 -30.34 -8.37 -19.44
N ARG A 56 -30.29 -9.47 -18.65
CA ARG A 56 -29.14 -9.79 -17.81
C ARG A 56 -28.83 -11.27 -17.89
N ILE A 57 -27.76 -11.62 -18.59
CA ILE A 57 -27.31 -12.99 -18.80
C ILE A 57 -26.12 -13.30 -17.90
N ARG A 58 -26.16 -14.42 -17.21
CA ARG A 58 -25.02 -14.92 -16.40
C ARG A 58 -24.04 -15.67 -17.30
N LEU A 59 -22.75 -15.28 -17.26
CA LEU A 59 -21.69 -15.80 -18.14
C LEU A 59 -20.83 -16.90 -17.49
N ASP A 60 -20.88 -17.03 -16.18
CA ASP A 60 -20.12 -18.03 -15.42
C ASP A 60 -21.00 -19.19 -14.96
N ASN A 61 -20.50 -20.41 -15.13
CA ASN A 61 -21.21 -21.64 -14.72
C ASN A 61 -20.71 -22.05 -13.33
N PRO A 62 -21.57 -22.19 -12.29
CA PRO A 62 -21.15 -22.44 -10.91
C PRO A 62 -20.63 -23.86 -10.62
N ASN A 63 -20.49 -24.74 -11.61
CA ASN A 63 -20.25 -26.17 -11.43
C ASN A 63 -18.83 -26.67 -11.72
N ASN A 64 -17.78 -25.85 -11.54
CA ASN A 64 -16.40 -26.34 -11.68
C ASN A 64 -15.51 -25.85 -10.52
N THR A 65 -15.68 -26.49 -9.35
CA THR A 65 -14.72 -26.41 -8.25
C THR A 65 -14.01 -27.77 -8.17
N ASN A 66 -12.83 -27.86 -8.76
CA ASN A 66 -11.87 -28.92 -8.41
C ASN A 66 -10.96 -28.36 -7.32
N ASP A 67 -11.28 -28.75 -6.10
CA ASP A 67 -10.49 -28.55 -4.90
C ASP A 67 -9.43 -29.66 -4.83
N ASN A 68 -8.15 -29.29 -4.98
CA ASN A 68 -7.04 -30.17 -4.64
C ASN A 68 -6.30 -29.52 -3.46
N GLY A 69 -6.72 -29.94 -2.27
CA GLY A 69 -6.03 -29.61 -1.03
C GLY A 69 -4.64 -30.22 -0.96
N ASN A 70 -3.62 -29.36 -0.82
CA ASN A 70 -2.33 -29.74 -0.31
C ASN A 70 -2.10 -29.01 1.02
N ASN A 71 -2.16 -29.80 2.09
CA ASN A 71 -1.89 -29.41 3.46
C ASN A 71 -0.37 -29.38 3.68
N PRO A 72 0.27 -28.25 4.05
CA PRO A 72 1.70 -28.25 4.36
C PRO A 72 1.94 -28.82 5.76
N GLN A 73 2.77 -29.83 5.82
CA GLN A 73 3.24 -30.46 7.05
C GLN A 73 4.10 -29.50 7.86
N ILE A 74 3.78 -29.42 9.16
CA ILE A 74 4.55 -28.69 10.16
C ILE A 74 5.86 -29.48 10.43
N PRO A 75 7.05 -28.84 10.35
CA PRO A 75 8.29 -29.50 10.77
C PRO A 75 8.38 -29.64 12.28
N VAL A 76 8.68 -30.85 12.72
CA VAL A 76 8.94 -31.21 14.11
C VAL A 76 10.31 -30.67 14.52
N GLU A 77 10.36 -29.95 15.63
CA GLU A 77 11.57 -29.43 16.26
C GLU A 77 12.54 -30.56 16.69
N THR A 78 13.82 -30.43 16.33
CA THR A 78 14.91 -31.19 16.94
C THR A 78 15.73 -30.29 17.86
N PRO A 79 16.20 -30.80 19.02
CA PRO A 79 16.72 -29.97 20.09
C PRO A 79 18.22 -29.64 19.95
N TYR A 80 18.54 -28.42 20.39
CA TYR A 80 19.83 -27.91 20.89
C TYR A 80 21.04 -27.84 19.96
N ASN A 81 21.20 -26.66 19.36
CA ASN A 81 22.53 -26.07 19.26
C ASN A 81 22.40 -24.57 19.60
N THR A 82 23.08 -24.15 20.68
CA THR A 82 23.02 -22.80 21.26
C THR A 82 23.82 -21.80 20.40
N TYR A 83 23.38 -21.58 19.19
CA TYR A 83 23.68 -20.34 18.46
C TYR A 83 22.47 -19.45 18.66
N THR A 84 22.67 -18.22 19.12
CA THR A 84 21.61 -17.20 19.20
C THR A 84 21.08 -16.99 17.79
N VAL A 85 19.99 -17.67 17.46
CA VAL A 85 19.34 -17.57 16.15
C VAL A 85 18.74 -16.18 16.06
N GLU A 86 19.16 -15.42 15.07
CA GLU A 86 18.53 -14.16 14.72
C GLU A 86 17.17 -14.46 14.08
N THR A 87 16.12 -13.86 14.64
CA THR A 87 14.76 -13.97 14.10
C THR A 87 14.52 -12.79 13.21
N GLU A 88 14.30 -13.05 11.92
CA GLU A 88 13.97 -12.04 10.93
C GLU A 88 12.53 -11.57 11.11
N ILE A 89 12.31 -10.25 11.07
CA ILE A 89 11.00 -9.62 10.97
C ILE A 89 10.84 -9.19 9.53
N LYS A 90 9.94 -9.85 8.83
CA LYS A 90 9.70 -9.59 7.42
C LYS A 90 8.34 -10.09 6.99
N SER A 91 7.71 -9.35 6.12
CA SER A 91 6.49 -9.75 5.43
C SER A 91 6.79 -10.77 4.33
N TYR A 92 5.77 -11.52 3.94
CA TYR A 92 5.83 -12.35 2.73
C TYR A 92 6.04 -11.46 1.49
N ASN A 93 6.46 -12.09 0.39
CA ASN A 93 6.61 -11.38 -0.88
C ASN A 93 5.30 -10.66 -1.24
N PRO A 94 5.36 -9.40 -1.73
CA PRO A 94 4.17 -8.60 -2.02
C PRO A 94 3.14 -9.29 -2.91
N GLU A 95 3.57 -10.14 -3.83
CA GLU A 95 2.69 -10.92 -4.71
C GLU A 95 1.70 -11.81 -3.95
N LEU A 96 2.14 -12.37 -2.81
CA LEU A 96 1.37 -13.27 -1.96
C LEU A 96 0.50 -12.51 -0.94
N LEU A 97 0.82 -11.25 -0.69
CA LEU A 97 0.13 -10.39 0.27
C LEU A 97 -1.12 -9.77 -0.34
N THR A 98 -2.14 -10.58 -0.61
CA THR A 98 -3.41 -10.03 -1.12
C THR A 98 -4.58 -10.70 -0.44
N SER A 99 -5.38 -9.89 0.28
CA SER A 99 -6.63 -10.36 0.88
C SER A 99 -7.61 -10.79 -0.20
N ASP A 100 -8.35 -11.87 0.03
CA ASP A 100 -9.37 -12.37 -0.90
C ASP A 100 -10.38 -11.28 -1.29
N SER A 101 -10.77 -10.43 -0.34
CA SER A 101 -11.66 -9.28 -0.57
C SER A 101 -11.06 -8.22 -1.51
N MET A 102 -9.74 -8.18 -1.68
CA MET A 102 -9.01 -7.21 -2.48
C MET A 102 -8.52 -7.76 -3.83
N SER A 103 -8.72 -9.03 -4.12
CA SER A 103 -8.27 -9.69 -5.36
C SER A 103 -8.79 -9.00 -6.61
N SER A 104 -10.07 -8.60 -6.62
CA SER A 104 -10.65 -7.88 -7.76
C SER A 104 -10.12 -6.44 -7.88
N LEU A 105 -9.77 -5.77 -6.79
CA LEU A 105 -9.11 -4.47 -6.84
C LEU A 105 -7.70 -4.61 -7.42
N LYS A 106 -6.95 -5.63 -6.99
CA LYS A 106 -5.61 -5.92 -7.53
C LYS A 106 -5.68 -6.16 -9.04
N GLN A 107 -6.61 -7.00 -9.49
CA GLN A 107 -6.78 -7.27 -10.92
C GLN A 107 -7.11 -5.98 -11.70
N SER A 108 -7.98 -5.13 -11.17
CA SER A 108 -8.32 -3.86 -11.82
C SER A 108 -7.15 -2.88 -11.90
N ILE A 109 -6.28 -2.88 -10.91
CA ILE A 109 -5.05 -2.07 -10.94
C ILE A 109 -4.11 -2.62 -12.00
N LEU A 110 -3.91 -3.94 -12.06
CA LEU A 110 -3.06 -4.57 -13.09
C LEU A 110 -3.59 -4.31 -14.50
N ASP A 111 -4.91 -4.41 -14.70
CA ASP A 111 -5.55 -4.10 -15.98
C ASP A 111 -5.38 -2.62 -16.35
N ALA A 112 -5.51 -1.71 -15.38
CA ALA A 112 -5.27 -0.28 -15.59
C ALA A 112 -3.80 0.01 -15.94
N GLU A 113 -2.84 -0.62 -15.26
CA GLU A 113 -1.41 -0.50 -15.61
C GLU A 113 -1.12 -1.00 -17.03
N LYS A 114 -1.74 -2.12 -17.42
CA LYS A 114 -1.62 -2.66 -18.79
C LYS A 114 -2.13 -1.67 -19.82
N VAL A 115 -3.35 -1.13 -19.62
CA VAL A 115 -3.94 -0.12 -20.51
C VAL A 115 -3.06 1.12 -20.59
N LYS A 116 -2.55 1.62 -19.45
CA LYS A 116 -1.65 2.77 -19.42
C LYS A 116 -0.38 2.53 -20.23
N LYS A 117 0.16 1.31 -20.16
CA LYS A 117 1.33 0.93 -20.96
C LYS A 117 1.00 0.86 -22.46
N GLU A 118 -0.16 0.35 -22.83
CA GLU A 118 -0.63 0.34 -24.23
C GLU A 118 -0.79 1.76 -24.75
N MET A 119 -1.44 2.67 -24.01
CA MET A 119 -1.57 4.09 -24.34
C MET A 119 -0.19 4.78 -24.50
N TYR A 120 0.77 4.45 -23.64
CA TYR A 120 2.14 4.95 -23.78
C TYR A 120 2.78 4.51 -25.11
N GLN A 121 2.62 3.25 -25.50
CA GLN A 121 3.14 2.74 -26.76
C GLN A 121 2.47 3.43 -27.95
N GLU A 122 1.15 3.57 -27.93
CA GLU A 122 0.42 4.29 -28.98
C GLU A 122 0.89 5.74 -29.12
N TRP A 123 1.08 6.43 -27.99
CA TRP A 123 1.66 7.78 -28.02
C TRP A 123 3.07 7.82 -28.59
N MET A 124 3.94 6.88 -28.20
CA MET A 124 5.32 6.79 -28.70
C MET A 124 5.33 6.55 -30.22
N ASP A 125 4.47 5.68 -30.73
CA ASP A 125 4.33 5.37 -32.15
C ASP A 125 3.81 6.60 -32.93
N ALA A 126 2.79 7.27 -32.40
CA ALA A 126 2.26 8.51 -32.98
C ALA A 126 3.30 9.63 -33.00
N ASN A 127 4.06 9.79 -31.92
CA ASN A 127 5.12 10.78 -31.80
C ASN A 127 6.29 10.49 -32.75
N SER A 128 6.67 9.23 -32.90
CA SER A 128 7.66 8.78 -33.88
C SER A 128 7.21 9.07 -35.32
N SER A 129 5.95 8.74 -35.64
CA SER A 129 5.35 9.04 -36.96
C SER A 129 5.28 10.53 -37.26
N LYS A 130 4.97 11.37 -36.27
CA LYS A 130 5.02 12.84 -36.35
C LYS A 130 6.45 13.31 -36.64
N ASN A 131 7.43 12.81 -35.89
CA ASN A 131 8.85 13.19 -36.05
C ASN A 131 9.42 12.79 -37.44
N GLY A 132 9.06 11.58 -37.91
CA GLY A 132 9.40 11.13 -39.26
C GLY A 132 8.81 12.04 -40.35
N THR A 133 7.56 12.51 -40.18
CA THR A 133 6.92 13.46 -41.10
C THR A 133 7.58 14.82 -41.05
N LEU A 134 8.01 15.28 -39.85
CA LEU A 134 8.76 16.52 -39.68
C LEU A 134 10.13 16.44 -40.36
N PHE A 135 10.85 15.32 -40.16
CA PHE A 135 12.14 15.09 -40.82
C PHE A 135 12.01 15.13 -42.35
N LEU A 136 10.98 14.48 -42.88
CA LEU A 136 10.69 14.52 -44.33
C LEU A 136 10.36 15.94 -44.81
N LEU A 137 9.60 16.71 -44.03
CA LEU A 137 9.32 18.13 -44.34
C LEU A 137 10.60 18.96 -44.40
N ILE A 138 11.50 18.77 -43.44
CA ILE A 138 12.78 19.49 -43.40
C ILE A 138 13.65 19.09 -44.62
N LEU A 139 13.77 17.78 -44.88
CA LEU A 139 14.54 17.28 -46.01
C LEU A 139 14.05 17.82 -47.35
N LEU A 140 12.72 17.78 -47.56
CA LEU A 140 12.11 18.28 -48.80
C LEU A 140 12.20 19.81 -48.94
N HIS A 141 12.24 20.54 -47.82
CA HIS A 141 12.44 21.98 -47.83
C HIS A 141 13.83 22.37 -48.37
N PHE A 142 14.85 21.53 -48.15
CA PHE A 142 16.20 21.74 -48.68
C PHE A 142 16.38 21.27 -50.12
N ILE A 143 15.53 20.35 -50.63
CA ILE A 143 15.74 19.68 -51.90
C ILE A 143 14.79 20.18 -53.01
N ILE A 144 13.54 20.57 -52.73
CA ILE A 144 12.49 20.84 -53.73
C ILE A 144 11.64 22.06 -53.38
N VAL A 145 11.44 22.90 -54.37
CA VAL A 145 10.63 24.12 -54.34
C VAL A 145 9.14 23.85 -54.15
N GLY A 146 8.60 24.34 -53.07
CA GLY A 146 7.27 25.01 -52.86
C GLY A 146 5.98 24.22 -53.01
N PHE A 147 5.73 23.42 -54.00
CA PHE A 147 4.37 22.96 -54.35
C PHE A 147 3.89 21.72 -53.56
N PHE A 148 4.76 20.78 -53.22
CA PHE A 148 4.42 19.56 -52.46
C PHE A 148 4.30 19.76 -50.94
N LEU A 149 4.72 20.89 -50.43
CA LEU A 149 4.82 21.14 -48.99
C LEU A 149 3.47 21.38 -48.29
N LYS A 150 2.42 21.83 -49.01
CA LYS A 150 1.11 22.11 -48.40
C LYS A 150 0.46 20.85 -47.82
N GLY A 151 0.37 19.77 -48.58
CA GLY A 151 -0.21 18.50 -48.12
C GLY A 151 0.60 17.84 -47.02
N LEU A 152 1.94 17.92 -47.07
CA LEU A 152 2.81 17.37 -46.06
C LEU A 152 2.76 18.19 -44.75
N LYS A 153 2.66 19.53 -44.85
CA LYS A 153 2.43 20.41 -43.69
C LYS A 153 1.11 20.10 -43.00
N GLN A 154 0.06 19.82 -43.75
CA GLN A 154 -1.24 19.43 -43.20
C GLN A 154 -1.17 18.08 -42.49
N LYS A 155 -0.55 17.09 -43.12
CA LYS A 155 -0.31 15.77 -42.49
C LYS A 155 0.51 15.86 -41.20
N TYR A 156 1.53 16.71 -41.17
CA TYR A 156 2.30 16.96 -39.96
C TYR A 156 1.43 17.58 -38.84
N LYS A 157 0.61 18.56 -39.18
CA LYS A 157 -0.30 19.22 -38.23
C LYS A 157 -1.31 18.22 -37.64
N GLU A 158 -1.90 17.36 -38.46
CA GLU A 158 -2.83 16.33 -38.04
C GLU A 158 -2.15 15.33 -37.12
N LYS A 159 -0.96 14.82 -37.49
CA LYS A 159 -0.19 13.90 -36.66
C LYS A 159 0.30 14.53 -35.35
N LYS A 160 0.60 15.83 -35.38
CA LYS A 160 0.97 16.58 -34.18
C LYS A 160 -0.21 16.63 -33.18
N LEU A 161 -1.39 17.02 -33.65
CA LEU A 161 -2.59 17.11 -32.84
C LEU A 161 -2.95 15.72 -32.26
N PHE A 162 -2.90 14.68 -33.09
CA PHE A 162 -3.16 13.30 -32.65
C PHE A 162 -2.15 12.84 -31.59
N ALA A 163 -0.86 13.10 -31.76
CA ALA A 163 0.14 12.74 -30.75
C ALA A 163 -0.01 13.56 -29.45
N GLU A 164 -0.47 14.82 -29.52
CA GLU A 164 -0.76 15.65 -28.36
C GLU A 164 -2.01 15.16 -27.62
N GLU A 165 -3.05 14.71 -28.33
CA GLU A 165 -4.25 14.09 -27.76
C GLU A 165 -3.90 12.79 -27.03
N LEU A 166 -3.20 11.86 -27.66
CA LEU A 166 -2.76 10.61 -27.02
C LEU A 166 -1.86 10.86 -25.80
N LYS A 167 -1.00 11.88 -25.89
CA LYS A 167 -0.18 12.27 -24.75
C LYS A 167 -1.03 12.73 -23.57
N ASN A 168 -2.00 13.59 -23.85
CA ASN A 168 -2.91 14.12 -22.84
C ASN A 168 -3.75 12.98 -22.20
N ASP A 169 -4.23 12.03 -23.00
CA ASP A 169 -4.97 10.88 -22.53
C ASP A 169 -4.10 9.99 -21.62
N TYR A 170 -2.86 9.71 -22.01
CA TYR A 170 -1.89 8.97 -21.21
C TYR A 170 -1.55 9.67 -19.90
N GLU A 171 -1.28 10.99 -19.93
CA GLU A 171 -0.91 11.76 -18.74
C GLU A 171 -2.09 11.91 -17.75
N ASN A 172 -3.32 11.96 -18.24
CA ASN A 172 -4.52 12.04 -17.41
C ASN A 172 -5.11 10.69 -17.02
N PHE A 173 -4.55 9.58 -17.53
CA PHE A 173 -5.04 8.26 -17.21
C PHE A 173 -4.64 7.88 -15.78
N SER A 174 -5.63 7.70 -14.91
CA SER A 174 -5.45 7.26 -13.53
C SER A 174 -6.68 6.51 -13.02
N LEU A 175 -6.45 5.62 -12.07
CA LEU A 175 -7.51 4.96 -11.34
C LEU A 175 -8.05 5.91 -10.27
N GLU A 176 -9.24 6.47 -10.46
CA GLU A 176 -9.86 7.33 -9.45
C GLU A 176 -10.52 6.50 -8.36
N LEU A 177 -10.01 6.66 -7.12
CA LEU A 177 -10.58 6.07 -5.92
C LEU A 177 -11.31 7.18 -5.14
N ASP A 178 -12.63 7.05 -5.06
CA ASP A 178 -13.46 7.96 -4.25
C ASP A 178 -13.90 7.27 -2.96
N PHE A 179 -13.50 7.84 -1.81
CA PHE A 179 -13.84 7.36 -0.48
C PHE A 179 -14.99 8.17 0.07
N ASN A 180 -16.18 7.61 0.08
CA ASN A 180 -17.37 8.27 0.57
C ASN A 180 -17.58 7.93 2.06
N PHE A 181 -17.06 8.77 2.94
CA PHE A 181 -17.24 8.67 4.38
C PHE A 181 -18.46 9.49 4.83
N ASP A 182 -19.12 9.04 5.91
CA ASP A 182 -19.92 9.96 6.70
C ASP A 182 -19.01 10.98 7.43
N LYS A 183 -19.64 12.01 7.97
CA LYS A 183 -18.90 13.14 8.55
C LYS A 183 -18.02 12.73 9.75
N ASP A 184 -18.48 11.76 10.55
CA ASP A 184 -17.75 11.33 11.75
C ASP A 184 -16.54 10.47 11.36
N THR A 185 -16.73 9.48 10.48
CA THR A 185 -15.65 8.65 9.93
C THR A 185 -14.62 9.49 9.19
N LEU A 186 -15.04 10.55 8.49
CA LEU A 186 -14.12 11.48 7.85
C LEU A 186 -13.24 12.23 8.86
N ASN A 187 -13.83 12.71 9.95
CA ASN A 187 -13.10 13.41 11.00
C ASN A 187 -12.07 12.48 11.68
N ASP A 188 -12.42 11.21 11.91
CA ASP A 188 -11.50 10.21 12.44
C ASP A 188 -10.31 10.00 11.48
N TYR A 189 -10.56 9.87 10.18
CA TYR A 189 -9.51 9.74 9.19
C TYR A 189 -8.61 10.98 9.08
N ILE A 190 -9.17 12.18 9.15
CA ILE A 190 -8.40 13.44 9.18
C ILE A 190 -7.51 13.48 10.42
N SER A 191 -7.99 13.00 11.57
CA SER A 191 -7.21 12.92 12.79
C SER A 191 -6.02 11.95 12.66
N ILE A 192 -6.23 10.79 12.04
CA ILE A 192 -5.17 9.82 11.73
C ILE A 192 -4.10 10.45 10.85
N ARG A 193 -4.47 11.17 9.79
CA ARG A 193 -3.52 11.87 8.92
C ARG A 193 -2.67 12.88 9.71
N LYS A 194 -3.32 13.68 10.57
CA LYS A 194 -2.62 14.64 11.42
C LYS A 194 -1.61 13.96 12.36
N TYR A 195 -1.99 12.86 13.00
CA TYR A 195 -1.08 12.13 13.89
C TYR A 195 0.04 11.43 13.12
N PHE A 196 -0.23 10.93 11.92
CA PHE A 196 0.80 10.39 11.04
C PHE A 196 1.82 11.47 10.65
N GLU A 197 1.36 12.66 10.27
CA GLU A 197 2.25 13.80 9.95
C GLU A 197 3.11 14.18 11.16
N GLN A 198 2.55 14.21 12.37
CA GLN A 198 3.33 14.47 13.59
C GLN A 198 4.37 13.38 13.85
N MET A 199 4.02 12.12 13.67
CA MET A 199 4.92 10.99 13.84
C MET A 199 6.02 10.97 12.77
N SER A 200 5.69 11.33 11.53
CA SER A 200 6.64 11.36 10.41
C SER A 200 7.74 12.45 10.57
N LEU A 201 7.53 13.43 11.45
CA LEU A 201 8.49 14.45 11.82
C LEU A 201 9.46 13.99 12.93
N ALA A 202 9.34 12.77 13.44
CA ALA A 202 10.26 12.23 14.41
C ALA A 202 11.72 12.29 13.90
N GLU A 203 12.65 12.62 14.78
CA GLU A 203 14.06 12.81 14.40
C GLU A 203 14.67 11.52 13.82
N LYS A 204 14.23 10.36 14.37
CA LYS A 204 14.64 9.05 13.85
C LYS A 204 13.47 8.09 13.79
N ILE A 205 13.38 7.39 12.66
CA ILE A 205 12.45 6.30 12.41
C ILE A 205 13.26 5.13 11.85
N TRP A 206 13.05 3.95 12.41
CA TRP A 206 13.72 2.73 11.97
C TRP A 206 12.70 1.63 11.68
N ASP A 207 13.00 0.84 10.69
CA ASP A 207 12.45 -0.47 10.48
C ASP A 207 13.29 -1.51 11.26
N ILE A 208 12.64 -2.35 12.06
CA ILE A 208 13.30 -3.43 12.80
C ILE A 208 13.26 -4.67 11.91
N THR A 209 14.39 -4.98 11.28
CA THR A 209 14.47 -6.08 10.30
C THR A 209 14.74 -7.42 10.93
N ALA A 210 15.31 -7.46 12.16
CA ALA A 210 15.53 -8.69 12.90
C ALA A 210 15.76 -8.43 14.38
N TYR A 211 15.63 -9.46 15.18
CA TYR A 211 16.02 -9.45 16.59
C TYR A 211 16.62 -10.78 17.00
N ARG A 212 17.43 -10.73 18.05
CA ARG A 212 17.91 -11.89 18.77
C ARG A 212 17.79 -11.69 20.28
N GLU A 213 17.58 -12.75 21.00
CA GLU A 213 17.67 -12.71 22.45
C GLU A 213 19.12 -12.57 22.89
N THR A 214 19.38 -11.75 23.93
CA THR A 214 20.71 -11.53 24.44
C THR A 214 21.04 -12.50 25.57
N ASP A 215 22.24 -13.09 25.54
CA ASP A 215 22.78 -13.74 26.74
C ASP A 215 23.36 -12.65 27.68
N ARG A 216 22.51 -12.14 28.55
CA ARG A 216 22.82 -11.03 29.47
C ARG A 216 24.07 -11.29 30.31
N TYR A 217 24.41 -12.52 30.57
CA TYR A 217 25.60 -12.88 31.34
C TYR A 217 26.87 -12.80 30.50
N ARG A 218 26.85 -13.37 29.30
CA ARG A 218 27.99 -13.36 28.38
C ARG A 218 28.22 -11.98 27.78
N GLU A 219 27.16 -11.32 27.36
CA GLU A 219 27.21 -10.00 26.70
C GLU A 219 27.34 -8.83 27.69
N ARG A 220 27.23 -9.12 28.99
CA ARG A 220 27.36 -8.09 30.05
C ARG A 220 26.42 -6.91 29.86
N THR A 221 25.20 -7.17 29.47
CA THR A 221 24.16 -6.17 29.25
C THR A 221 22.93 -6.43 30.11
N VAL A 222 22.13 -5.39 30.36
CA VAL A 222 20.79 -5.51 30.93
C VAL A 222 19.72 -5.71 29.86
N ALA A 223 20.05 -5.50 28.57
CA ALA A 223 19.13 -5.69 27.46
C ALA A 223 18.68 -7.15 27.39
N THR A 224 17.41 -7.37 27.10
CA THR A 224 16.84 -8.71 26.85
C THR A 224 16.90 -9.12 25.41
N ARG A 225 16.91 -8.13 24.48
CA ARG A 225 16.98 -8.33 23.04
C ARG A 225 17.99 -7.39 22.42
N SER A 226 18.64 -7.84 21.36
CA SER A 226 19.41 -7.03 20.44
C SER A 226 18.62 -6.90 19.14
N LEU A 227 18.50 -5.70 18.59
CA LEU A 227 17.72 -5.40 17.40
C LEU A 227 18.65 -5.07 16.24
N THR A 228 18.31 -5.56 15.06
CA THR A 228 18.86 -5.08 13.79
C THR A 228 17.84 -4.12 13.19
N ARG A 229 18.23 -2.86 12.99
CA ARG A 229 17.34 -1.79 12.55
C ARG A 229 17.93 -1.02 11.38
N GLN A 230 17.06 -0.57 10.46
CA GLN A 230 17.43 0.25 9.31
C GLN A 230 16.68 1.58 9.36
N PRO A 231 17.35 2.73 9.09
CA PRO A 231 16.67 4.01 9.05
C PRO A 231 15.74 4.07 7.85
N VAL A 232 14.50 4.48 8.10
CA VAL A 232 13.46 4.65 7.09
C VAL A 232 12.79 6.01 7.22
N ARG A 233 11.89 6.35 6.29
CA ARG A 233 11.10 7.58 6.33
C ARG A 233 9.63 7.28 6.17
N PHE A 234 8.80 8.07 6.86
CA PHE A 234 7.36 8.10 6.70
C PHE A 234 6.98 9.41 6.01
N TYR A 235 6.06 9.36 5.06
CA TYR A 235 5.67 10.52 4.25
C TYR A 235 4.29 10.30 3.61
N ASN A 236 3.73 11.35 3.00
CA ASN A 236 2.48 11.25 2.26
C ASN A 236 2.80 11.21 0.76
N GLU A 237 2.31 10.21 0.06
CA GLU A 237 2.46 10.08 -1.39
C GLU A 237 1.36 9.18 -1.97
N SER A 238 0.92 9.48 -3.18
CA SER A 238 0.05 8.58 -3.94
C SER A 238 0.83 7.83 -5.00
N LEU A 239 0.45 6.58 -5.25
CA LEU A 239 1.01 5.84 -6.38
C LEU A 239 0.52 6.46 -7.70
N ASP A 240 1.39 6.58 -8.70
CA ASP A 240 1.15 7.26 -9.98
C ASP A 240 -0.09 6.78 -10.75
N PHE A 241 -0.52 5.56 -10.50
CA PHE A 241 -1.69 4.96 -11.12
C PHE A 241 -2.97 5.11 -10.28
N ILE A 242 -2.88 5.68 -9.07
CA ILE A 242 -4.02 5.88 -8.15
C ILE A 242 -4.20 7.37 -7.88
N LYS A 243 -5.36 7.89 -8.27
CA LYS A 243 -5.78 9.25 -7.94
C LYS A 243 -6.88 9.21 -6.88
N THR A 244 -6.63 9.83 -5.75
CA THR A 244 -7.59 9.91 -4.65
C THR A 244 -7.67 11.34 -4.12
N SER A 245 -8.71 11.62 -3.34
CA SER A 245 -8.83 12.89 -2.61
C SER A 245 -7.79 13.04 -1.49
N TYR A 246 -7.13 11.94 -1.09
CA TYR A 246 -6.15 11.90 -0.01
C TYR A 246 -4.96 11.06 -0.43
N ASP A 247 -3.76 11.62 -0.34
CA ASP A 247 -2.54 10.85 -0.51
C ASP A 247 -2.44 9.70 0.50
N ALA A 248 -1.83 8.61 0.10
CA ALA A 248 -1.55 7.51 1.01
C ALA A 248 -0.57 7.94 2.10
N LEU A 249 -0.74 7.37 3.30
CA LEU A 249 0.24 7.44 4.36
C LEU A 249 1.27 6.35 4.09
N VAL A 250 2.52 6.74 3.82
CA VAL A 250 3.56 5.81 3.39
C VAL A 250 4.52 5.54 4.54
N MET A 251 4.62 4.28 4.93
CA MET A 251 5.63 3.79 5.86
C MET A 251 6.72 3.10 5.04
N GLY A 252 7.91 3.70 4.99
CA GLY A 252 9.07 3.12 4.30
C GLY A 252 9.54 1.86 5.00
N ASN A 253 10.04 0.89 4.22
CA ASN A 253 10.49 -0.42 4.71
C ASN A 253 11.93 -0.66 4.26
N GLY A 254 12.77 -1.22 5.12
CA GLY A 254 14.20 -1.46 4.87
C GLY A 254 14.49 -2.82 4.26
N ASN A 255 13.62 -3.83 4.43
CA ASN A 255 13.84 -5.19 3.95
C ASN A 255 12.66 -5.78 3.16
N GLY A 256 11.68 -4.96 2.78
CA GLY A 256 10.47 -5.35 2.05
C GLY A 256 9.86 -4.23 1.23
N GLY A 257 8.57 -4.36 0.93
CA GLY A 257 7.81 -3.33 0.23
C GLY A 257 7.32 -2.21 1.16
N ASN A 258 7.39 -0.97 0.72
CA ASN A 258 6.78 0.15 1.42
C ASN A 258 5.27 -0.07 1.57
N LEU A 259 4.72 0.36 2.72
CA LEU A 259 3.31 0.26 3.02
C LEU A 259 2.61 1.58 2.66
N TYR A 260 1.71 1.55 1.69
CA TYR A 260 0.87 2.67 1.27
C TYR A 260 -0.52 2.49 1.88
N ILE A 261 -0.78 3.18 2.99
CA ILE A 261 -2.03 3.06 3.77
C ILE A 261 -3.08 4.00 3.20
N TYR A 262 -4.13 3.42 2.62
CA TYR A 262 -5.34 4.12 2.17
C TYR A 262 -6.50 3.87 3.15
N PRO A 263 -7.58 4.65 3.10
CA PRO A 263 -8.69 4.54 4.07
C PRO A 263 -9.41 3.19 4.18
N GLY A 264 -9.15 2.24 3.31
CA GLY A 264 -9.82 0.93 3.33
C GLY A 264 -8.91 -0.26 3.03
N PHE A 265 -7.65 -0.02 2.65
CA PHE A 265 -6.69 -1.05 2.32
C PHE A 265 -5.26 -0.51 2.41
N VAL A 266 -4.30 -1.42 2.44
CA VAL A 266 -2.87 -1.11 2.36
C VAL A 266 -2.31 -1.76 1.10
N ILE A 267 -1.58 -1.00 0.30
CA ILE A 267 -0.77 -1.54 -0.79
C ILE A 267 0.65 -1.73 -0.27
N ILE A 268 1.19 -2.92 -0.46
CA ILE A 268 2.58 -3.23 -0.16
C ILE A 268 3.32 -3.33 -1.49
N LYS A 269 4.31 -2.45 -1.71
CA LYS A 269 5.01 -2.37 -2.99
C LYS A 269 6.49 -2.10 -2.79
N GLU A 270 7.33 -2.94 -3.37
CA GLU A 270 8.77 -2.68 -3.48
C GLU A 270 9.05 -1.63 -4.55
N THR A 271 10.02 -0.76 -4.29
CA THR A 271 10.41 0.31 -5.22
C THR A 271 10.93 -0.24 -6.55
N SER A 272 11.61 -1.39 -6.51
CA SER A 272 12.22 -2.03 -7.67
C SER A 272 11.31 -3.01 -8.41
N SER A 273 10.20 -3.45 -7.79
CA SER A 273 9.27 -4.44 -8.34
C SER A 273 8.04 -3.78 -8.96
N LYS A 274 7.50 -4.45 -9.99
CA LYS A 274 6.16 -4.13 -10.52
C LYS A 274 5.05 -4.81 -9.73
N ASP A 275 5.42 -5.84 -8.97
CA ASP A 275 4.46 -6.61 -8.20
C ASP A 275 4.15 -5.92 -6.88
N PHE A 276 2.92 -6.07 -6.45
CA PHE A 276 2.43 -5.47 -5.21
C PHE A 276 1.37 -6.37 -4.57
N GLY A 277 1.24 -6.23 -3.25
CA GLY A 277 0.16 -6.82 -2.48
C GLY A 277 -0.92 -5.79 -2.13
N ILE A 278 -2.15 -6.25 -1.90
CA ILE A 278 -3.22 -5.40 -1.36
C ILE A 278 -3.90 -6.12 -0.21
N VAL A 279 -3.75 -5.60 0.98
CA VAL A 279 -4.35 -6.15 2.20
C VAL A 279 -5.51 -5.25 2.64
N ASP A 280 -6.66 -5.87 2.93
CA ASP A 280 -7.80 -5.15 3.52
C ASP A 280 -7.39 -4.57 4.88
N LEU A 281 -7.58 -3.27 5.08
CA LEU A 281 -7.20 -2.61 6.32
C LEU A 281 -7.84 -3.26 7.56
N LYS A 282 -9.00 -3.90 7.40
CA LYS A 282 -9.70 -4.63 8.46
C LYS A 282 -8.98 -5.90 8.93
N ASN A 283 -8.14 -6.47 8.06
CA ASN A 283 -7.37 -7.68 8.38
C ASN A 283 -6.04 -7.35 9.05
N ILE A 284 -5.67 -6.07 9.10
CA ILE A 284 -4.41 -5.62 9.68
C ILE A 284 -4.61 -5.26 11.15
N ARG A 285 -3.66 -5.68 11.96
CA ARG A 285 -3.54 -5.31 13.37
C ARG A 285 -2.38 -4.34 13.53
N PHE A 286 -2.64 -3.23 14.20
CA PHE A 286 -1.65 -2.23 14.57
C PHE A 286 -1.53 -2.22 16.09
N ASN A 287 -0.37 -2.63 16.59
CA ASN A 287 -0.12 -2.67 18.03
C ASN A 287 0.97 -1.67 18.39
N TYR A 288 0.67 -0.83 19.37
CA TYR A 288 1.63 0.07 19.98
C TYR A 288 2.23 -0.55 21.23
N SER A 289 3.51 -0.31 21.46
CA SER A 289 4.18 -0.54 22.73
C SER A 289 5.34 0.43 22.94
N ASP A 290 5.65 0.75 24.20
CA ASP A 290 6.88 1.46 24.56
C ASP A 290 8.06 0.50 24.60
N SER A 291 9.22 0.95 24.11
CA SER A 291 10.50 0.25 24.28
C SER A 291 11.52 1.12 24.98
N ASN A 292 12.12 0.61 26.04
CA ASN A 292 13.28 1.25 26.68
C ASN A 292 14.55 0.69 26.02
N PHE A 293 15.12 1.47 25.11
CA PHE A 293 16.24 1.09 24.26
C PHE A 293 17.57 1.67 24.78
N ILE A 294 18.61 0.85 24.86
CA ILE A 294 19.96 1.28 25.21
C ILE A 294 20.58 1.90 23.96
N GLU A 295 20.69 3.23 23.91
CA GLU A 295 21.10 3.94 22.71
C GLU A 295 22.61 4.20 22.74
N GLU A 296 23.33 3.42 21.93
CA GLU A 296 24.78 3.56 21.77
C GLU A 296 25.17 4.58 20.68
N GLU A 297 24.19 4.96 19.85
CA GLU A 297 24.38 5.96 18.80
C GLU A 297 24.01 7.37 19.29
N SER A 298 23.82 8.31 18.36
CA SER A 298 23.35 9.64 18.70
C SER A 298 21.92 9.60 19.22
N VAL A 299 21.70 10.15 20.40
CA VAL A 299 20.39 10.25 21.05
C VAL A 299 19.51 11.24 20.29
N PRO A 300 18.31 10.84 19.80
CA PRO A 300 17.35 11.78 19.24
C PRO A 300 16.85 12.78 20.27
N SER A 301 16.73 14.06 19.87
CA SER A 301 16.32 15.13 20.79
C SER A 301 14.83 15.05 21.18
N ASP A 302 14.02 14.39 20.39
CA ASP A 302 12.59 14.17 20.60
C ASP A 302 12.27 12.89 21.40
N SER A 303 13.30 12.14 21.81
CA SER A 303 13.14 10.96 22.65
C SER A 303 13.18 11.30 24.15
N LYS A 304 12.58 10.44 24.96
CA LYS A 304 12.55 10.61 26.41
C LYS A 304 13.61 9.76 27.09
N ASN A 305 14.59 10.40 27.75
CA ASN A 305 15.54 9.67 28.58
C ASN A 305 14.83 9.10 29.82
N VAL A 306 14.96 7.81 30.03
CA VAL A 306 14.37 7.07 31.17
C VAL A 306 15.40 6.52 32.13
N GLY A 307 16.69 6.74 31.87
CA GLY A 307 17.78 6.33 32.75
C GLY A 307 19.10 6.09 32.02
N TYR A 308 20.00 5.43 32.68
CA TYR A 308 21.32 5.09 32.17
C TYR A 308 21.68 3.66 32.56
N THR A 309 22.46 2.99 31.75
CA THR A 309 23.10 1.71 32.06
C THR A 309 24.59 1.80 31.79
N TRP A 310 25.34 0.83 32.28
CA TRP A 310 26.77 0.74 31.99
C TRP A 310 26.97 -0.08 30.70
N LYS A 311 27.98 0.27 29.89
CA LYS A 311 28.37 -0.48 28.68
C LYS A 311 28.57 -1.96 29.04
N TYR A 312 29.24 -2.20 30.14
CA TYR A 312 29.43 -3.55 30.70
C TYR A 312 28.89 -3.58 32.11
N CYS A 313 27.83 -4.35 32.35
CA CYS A 313 27.21 -4.46 33.66
C CYS A 313 27.21 -5.89 34.21
N ASN A 314 27.19 -5.97 35.54
CA ASN A 314 26.91 -7.21 36.24
C ASN A 314 25.41 -7.55 36.15
N LYS A 315 25.03 -8.79 36.59
CA LYS A 315 23.63 -9.26 36.59
C LYS A 315 22.67 -8.31 37.33
N ASN A 316 23.15 -7.60 38.34
CA ASN A 316 22.37 -6.63 39.14
C ASN A 316 22.37 -5.23 38.55
N GLY A 317 22.92 -4.99 37.37
CA GLY A 317 23.02 -3.68 36.72
C GLY A 317 24.17 -2.78 37.21
N SER A 318 24.98 -3.22 38.20
CA SER A 318 26.15 -2.47 38.65
C SER A 318 27.28 -2.55 37.60
N PRO A 319 28.23 -1.55 37.55
CA PRO A 319 29.31 -1.59 36.59
C PRO A 319 30.24 -2.79 36.83
N ASP A 320 30.60 -3.47 35.73
CA ASP A 320 31.59 -4.53 35.78
C ASP A 320 33.01 -3.88 35.87
N ARG A 321 33.63 -3.95 37.03
CA ARG A 321 34.93 -3.32 37.33
C ARG A 321 36.11 -3.97 36.62
N ARG A 322 35.93 -5.08 35.90
CA ARG A 322 36.97 -5.69 35.06
C ARG A 322 37.24 -4.89 33.80
N TYR A 323 36.32 -4.02 33.41
CA TYR A 323 36.44 -3.16 32.24
C TYR A 323 36.84 -1.76 32.64
N ALA A 324 38.13 -1.37 32.37
CA ALA A 324 38.69 -0.10 32.81
C ALA A 324 38.00 1.12 32.15
N ASN A 325 37.53 1.00 30.93
CA ASN A 325 36.88 2.07 30.18
C ASN A 325 35.34 1.87 30.12
N ASN A 326 34.75 1.46 31.24
CA ASN A 326 33.30 1.29 31.32
C ASN A 326 32.64 2.66 31.52
N TYR A 327 31.66 2.99 30.67
CA TYR A 327 30.96 4.27 30.68
C TYR A 327 29.44 4.03 30.69
N GLN A 328 28.71 5.08 31.05
CA GLN A 328 27.23 5.04 31.04
C GLN A 328 26.67 5.30 29.64
N ILE A 329 25.68 4.53 29.27
CA ILE A 329 24.93 4.67 28.04
C ILE A 329 23.48 5.04 28.38
N PRO A 330 22.88 6.03 27.70
CA PRO A 330 21.51 6.43 27.96
C PRO A 330 20.52 5.34 27.56
N ILE A 331 19.43 5.25 28.31
CA ILE A 331 18.26 4.44 27.97
C ILE A 331 17.17 5.40 27.51
N GLN A 332 16.77 5.26 26.26
CA GLN A 332 15.75 6.11 25.65
C GLN A 332 14.45 5.34 25.52
N ARG A 333 13.32 6.03 25.72
CA ARG A 333 12.00 5.50 25.43
C ARG A 333 11.65 5.81 23.99
N TYR A 334 11.39 4.76 23.22
CA TYR A 334 10.93 4.83 21.82
C TYR A 334 9.54 4.21 21.71
N GLY A 335 8.75 4.65 20.72
CA GLY A 335 7.52 4.00 20.35
C GLY A 335 7.78 2.86 19.37
N ILE A 336 7.10 1.74 19.56
CA ILE A 336 7.12 0.59 18.65
C ILE A 336 5.75 0.44 18.03
N ILE A 337 5.70 0.27 16.71
CA ILE A 337 4.51 -0.14 15.96
C ILE A 337 4.76 -1.53 15.40
N ALA A 338 4.01 -2.52 15.88
CA ALA A 338 3.99 -3.85 15.27
C ALA A 338 2.76 -3.98 14.37
N ILE A 339 2.97 -4.34 13.12
CA ILE A 339 1.93 -4.47 12.08
C ILE A 339 1.89 -5.91 11.63
N SER A 340 0.72 -6.54 11.67
CA SER A 340 0.57 -7.92 11.24
C SER A 340 -0.79 -8.18 10.58
N SER A 341 -0.84 -9.17 9.68
CA SER A 341 -2.09 -9.65 9.09
C SER A 341 -2.08 -11.17 8.89
N SER A 342 -3.26 -11.74 8.66
CA SER A 342 -3.41 -13.17 8.33
C SER A 342 -2.79 -13.54 6.98
N GLU A 343 -2.63 -12.58 6.09
CA GLU A 343 -2.05 -12.76 4.75
C GLU A 343 -0.52 -12.85 4.78
N GLY A 344 0.10 -12.59 5.95
CA GLY A 344 1.55 -12.68 6.13
C GLY A 344 2.27 -11.33 6.13
N LEU A 345 1.55 -10.22 6.31
CA LEU A 345 2.18 -8.93 6.64
C LEU A 345 2.75 -9.03 8.06
N ASN A 346 4.01 -8.69 8.24
CA ASN A 346 4.71 -8.75 9.54
C ASN A 346 5.86 -7.74 9.54
N GLU A 347 5.60 -6.55 10.11
CA GLU A 347 6.55 -5.44 10.14
C GLU A 347 6.59 -4.83 11.55
N GLU A 348 7.74 -4.32 11.94
CA GLU A 348 7.93 -3.66 13.22
C GLU A 348 8.77 -2.39 13.04
N PHE A 349 8.26 -1.25 13.47
CA PHE A 349 8.92 0.03 13.36
C PHE A 349 9.21 0.62 14.75
N MET A 350 10.39 1.23 14.88
CA MET A 350 10.80 1.98 16.07
C MET A 350 10.88 3.46 15.73
N ILE A 351 10.25 4.31 16.55
CA ILE A 351 10.16 5.76 16.33
C ILE A 351 10.66 6.48 17.59
N SER A 352 11.50 7.50 17.41
CA SER A 352 12.12 8.24 18.52
C SER A 352 11.09 8.97 19.39
N ASN A 353 10.01 9.48 18.81
CA ASN A 353 8.92 10.13 19.55
C ASN A 353 7.81 9.13 19.89
N SER A 354 7.85 8.59 21.12
CA SER A 354 6.88 7.59 21.57
C SER A 354 5.44 8.13 21.68
N GLU A 355 5.27 9.41 22.01
CA GLU A 355 3.94 10.01 22.23
C GLU A 355 3.18 10.15 20.89
N SER A 356 3.83 10.67 19.84
CA SER A 356 3.24 10.77 18.51
C SER A 356 2.95 9.40 17.90
N THR A 357 3.79 8.41 18.20
CA THR A 357 3.63 7.01 17.78
C THR A 357 2.38 6.39 18.38
N ASP A 358 2.16 6.58 19.70
CA ASP A 358 0.97 6.10 20.38
C ASP A 358 -0.32 6.72 19.81
N LEU A 359 -0.33 8.05 19.66
CA LEU A 359 -1.48 8.78 19.11
C LEU A 359 -1.87 8.26 17.73
N PHE A 360 -0.91 8.09 16.84
CA PHE A 360 -1.16 7.57 15.50
C PHE A 360 -1.68 6.14 15.55
N THR A 361 -0.96 5.24 16.22
CA THR A 361 -1.27 3.81 16.23
C THR A 361 -2.63 3.53 16.88
N THR A 362 -2.90 4.19 18.01
CA THR A 362 -4.18 4.07 18.72
C THR A 362 -5.34 4.60 17.87
N SER A 363 -5.15 5.73 17.18
CA SER A 363 -6.19 6.29 16.31
C SER A 363 -6.46 5.40 15.10
N LEU A 364 -5.41 4.83 14.48
CA LEU A 364 -5.56 3.92 13.35
C LEU A 364 -6.23 2.61 13.75
N ASP A 365 -5.85 2.01 14.90
CA ASP A 365 -6.48 0.79 15.42
C ASP A 365 -7.96 1.01 15.75
N ASN A 366 -8.32 2.15 16.33
CA ASN A 366 -9.70 2.52 16.58
C ASN A 366 -10.50 2.67 15.26
N PHE A 367 -9.91 3.24 14.24
CA PHE A 367 -10.51 3.35 12.92
C PHE A 367 -10.74 1.97 12.28
N VAL A 368 -9.76 1.06 12.38
CA VAL A 368 -9.91 -0.33 11.93
C VAL A 368 -11.06 -1.03 12.67
N LYS A 369 -11.15 -0.85 13.98
CA LYS A 369 -12.28 -1.39 14.79
C LYS A 369 -13.62 -0.81 14.35
N LEU A 370 -13.68 0.49 14.04
CA LEU A 370 -14.88 1.13 13.50
C LEU A 370 -15.29 0.52 12.15
N LEU A 371 -14.35 0.35 11.23
CA LEU A 371 -14.59 -0.29 9.93
C LEU A 371 -15.12 -1.73 10.08
N ASN A 372 -14.58 -2.49 11.03
CA ASN A 372 -15.04 -3.84 11.33
C ASN A 372 -16.46 -3.85 11.90
N LYS A 373 -16.79 -2.94 12.80
CA LYS A 373 -18.13 -2.80 13.39
C LYS A 373 -19.19 -2.44 12.32
N MET A 374 -18.87 -1.52 11.41
CA MET A 374 -19.75 -1.16 10.30
C MET A 374 -20.09 -2.38 9.41
N ASN A 375 -19.16 -3.30 9.21
CA ASN A 375 -19.42 -4.53 8.45
C ASN A 375 -20.33 -5.52 9.21
N TRP A 376 -20.19 -5.59 10.52
CA TRP A 376 -21.05 -6.43 11.35
C TRP A 376 -22.50 -5.97 11.31
N ASP A 377 -22.73 -4.69 11.49
CA ASP A 377 -24.08 -4.10 11.45
C ASP A 377 -24.74 -4.31 10.07
N ALA A 378 -23.95 -4.26 8.99
CA ALA A 378 -24.43 -4.56 7.65
C ALA A 378 -24.87 -6.03 7.47
N LYS A 379 -24.09 -6.99 7.97
CA LYS A 379 -24.43 -8.42 7.94
C LYS A 379 -25.66 -8.77 8.78
N MET A 380 -25.80 -8.11 9.93
CA MET A 380 -26.95 -8.33 10.82
C MET A 380 -28.26 -7.84 10.22
N ILE A 381 -28.21 -6.76 9.41
CA ILE A 381 -29.38 -6.24 8.71
C ILE A 381 -29.79 -7.17 7.54
N GLU A 382 -28.83 -7.73 6.80
CA GLU A 382 -29.10 -8.69 5.73
C GLU A 382 -29.72 -10.01 6.22
N ASN A 383 -29.34 -10.47 7.42
CA ASN A 383 -29.89 -11.69 8.03
C ASN A 383 -31.25 -11.50 8.68
N LYS A 384 -31.76 -10.26 8.76
CA LYS A 384 -33.08 -9.94 9.32
C LYS A 384 -34.11 -9.52 8.26
N ALA A 385 -33.72 -9.43 6.99
CA ALA A 385 -34.56 -9.14 5.83
C ALA A 385 -34.82 -10.41 5.02
#